data_0250aa6d28b241a4f49a0edf88deefe0
#
_entry.id   0250aa6d28b241a4f49a0edf88deefe0
#
_cell.length_a   1.000
_cell.length_b   1.000
_cell.length_c   1.000
_cell.angle_alpha   90.00
_cell.angle_beta   90.00
_cell.angle_gamma   90.00
#
_symmetry.space_group_name_H-M   'P 1'
#
loop_
_entity.id
_entity.type
_entity.pdbx_description
1 polymer ?
#
loop_
_entity_poly.entity_id
_entity_poly.type
_entity_poly.pdbx_seq_one_letter_code
_entity_poly.pdbx_strand_id
1 'polypeptide(L)'
;MRLAIVWLIVLQWKHMTKSVDIGPYSLGWMDKEDFVYRPKKGINSTIIKDISWNKSEPEWMRDLRLDSLKRFEDKPMLPWFAKNMPDINFDDIFYYIKPIEKQVSEWDLLPTEMKTTYEKLGIPEAEQKYLSGVTAQYESEVVYHKNREDLEEQGVIFCDMDTALREHEEVVKKYFGTVIPPSDNKFAALNSSVWSGGSFVYVPPGVKVAMPLQAYFRINSESAGQFERTLIIA
;
A
#
# COMPACT_ATOMS: atom_id res chain seq x y z
N MET A 1 -9.69 -26.21 -49.13
CA MET A 1 -9.05 -24.87 -49.01
C MET A 1 -9.41 -24.09 -47.72
N ARG A 2 -10.38 -24.49 -46.90
CA ARG A 2 -10.75 -23.77 -45.66
C ARG A 2 -10.01 -24.23 -44.37
N LEU A 3 -9.40 -25.40 -44.37
CA LEU A 3 -8.69 -25.92 -43.19
C LEU A 3 -7.23 -25.41 -43.06
N ALA A 4 -6.60 -25.04 -44.15
CA ALA A 4 -5.22 -24.52 -44.14
C ALA A 4 -5.09 -23.08 -43.56
N ILE A 5 -6.14 -22.27 -43.74
CA ILE A 5 -6.14 -20.86 -43.26
C ILE A 5 -6.30 -20.79 -41.72
N VAL A 6 -7.07 -21.69 -41.16
CA VAL A 6 -7.24 -21.75 -39.68
C VAL A 6 -5.95 -22.19 -38.99
N TRP A 7 -5.19 -23.09 -39.58
CA TRP A 7 -3.88 -23.52 -39.06
C TRP A 7 -2.80 -22.43 -39.14
N LEU A 8 -2.81 -21.61 -40.18
CA LEU A 8 -1.89 -20.48 -40.31
C LEU A 8 -2.18 -19.39 -39.27
N ILE A 9 -3.44 -19.11 -38.96
CA ILE A 9 -3.84 -18.13 -37.95
C ILE A 9 -3.44 -18.61 -36.54
N VAL A 10 -3.62 -19.89 -36.22
CA VAL A 10 -3.25 -20.48 -34.94
C VAL A 10 -1.70 -20.50 -34.76
N LEU A 11 -0.94 -20.72 -35.84
CA LEU A 11 0.55 -20.65 -35.80
C LEU A 11 1.05 -19.23 -35.66
N GLN A 12 0.38 -18.23 -36.24
CA GLN A 12 0.75 -16.83 -36.06
C GLN A 12 0.48 -16.32 -34.62
N TRP A 13 -0.56 -16.85 -33.94
CA TRP A 13 -0.83 -16.52 -32.55
C TRP A 13 0.17 -17.13 -31.55
N LYS A 14 0.77 -18.26 -31.86
CA LYS A 14 1.81 -18.87 -31.04
C LYS A 14 3.15 -18.11 -31.05
N HIS A 15 3.37 -17.21 -31.96
CA HIS A 15 4.61 -16.39 -32.05
C HIS A 15 4.45 -14.95 -31.50
N MET A 16 3.28 -14.58 -30.97
CA MET A 16 3.06 -13.23 -30.42
C MET A 16 3.15 -13.11 -28.91
N THR A 17 3.61 -14.14 -28.21
CA THR A 17 4.07 -13.98 -26.81
C THR A 17 5.56 -13.72 -26.81
N LYS A 18 6.02 -12.65 -27.46
CA LYS A 18 7.27 -12.02 -27.03
C LYS A 18 6.96 -11.45 -25.64
N SER A 19 7.51 -12.06 -24.62
CA SER A 19 7.66 -11.38 -23.33
C SER A 19 8.28 -10.01 -23.66
N VAL A 20 7.63 -8.95 -23.27
CA VAL A 20 8.21 -7.62 -23.38
C VAL A 20 9.41 -7.67 -22.43
N ASP A 21 10.60 -7.79 -22.99
CA ASP A 21 11.82 -7.63 -22.21
C ASP A 21 11.92 -6.14 -21.89
N ILE A 22 11.52 -5.79 -20.68
CA ILE A 22 11.63 -4.42 -20.15
C ILE A 22 13.06 -4.06 -19.79
N GLY A 23 14.05 -4.94 -20.07
CA GLY A 23 15.45 -4.75 -19.72
C GLY A 23 15.68 -4.70 -18.20
N PRO A 24 16.91 -4.46 -17.75
CA PRO A 24 17.18 -4.26 -16.34
C PRO A 24 16.48 -2.97 -15.87
N TYR A 25 15.56 -3.10 -14.94
CA TYR A 25 14.87 -1.96 -14.35
C TYR A 25 15.87 -1.06 -13.62
N SER A 26 16.13 0.11 -14.15
CA SER A 26 17.18 1.02 -13.68
C SER A 26 16.96 1.51 -12.23
N LEU A 27 15.73 1.40 -11.72
CA LEU A 27 15.37 1.69 -10.32
C LEU A 27 15.28 0.42 -9.44
N GLY A 28 15.63 -0.74 -9.99
CA GLY A 28 15.59 -2.03 -9.31
C GLY A 28 16.82 -2.27 -8.45
N TRP A 29 17.03 -1.44 -7.42
CA TRP A 29 18.03 -1.70 -6.39
C TRP A 29 17.35 -2.15 -5.09
N MET A 30 18.08 -2.89 -4.26
CA MET A 30 17.69 -3.26 -2.91
C MET A 30 18.63 -2.56 -1.92
N ASP A 31 18.05 -1.97 -0.88
CA ASP A 31 18.79 -1.49 0.26
C ASP A 31 19.07 -2.66 1.21
N LYS A 32 20.06 -2.53 2.10
CA LYS A 32 20.27 -3.52 3.16
C LYS A 32 19.00 -3.64 3.99
N GLU A 33 18.52 -4.87 4.21
CA GLU A 33 17.38 -5.11 5.08
C GLU A 33 17.72 -4.71 6.52
N ASP A 34 17.08 -3.65 7.00
CA ASP A 34 17.10 -3.23 8.39
C ASP A 34 15.67 -2.91 8.81
N PHE A 35 15.21 -3.53 9.89
CA PHE A 35 13.85 -3.33 10.38
C PHE A 35 13.79 -3.51 11.90
N VAL A 36 12.88 -2.77 12.51
CA VAL A 36 12.62 -2.83 13.96
C VAL A 36 11.83 -4.08 14.32
N TYR A 37 10.86 -4.44 13.48
CA TYR A 37 10.02 -5.60 13.70
C TYR A 37 9.56 -6.24 12.39
N ARG A 38 9.63 -7.57 12.33
CA ARG A 38 9.08 -8.38 11.25
C ARG A 38 8.56 -9.71 11.83
N PRO A 39 7.25 -9.99 11.72
CA PRO A 39 6.69 -11.27 12.14
C PRO A 39 7.13 -12.39 11.20
N LYS A 40 6.70 -13.62 11.50
CA LYS A 40 6.86 -14.74 10.58
C LYS A 40 6.03 -14.56 9.32
N LYS A 41 6.43 -15.23 8.24
CA LYS A 41 5.62 -15.34 7.02
C LYS A 41 4.29 -16.04 7.30
N GLY A 42 3.33 -15.82 6.41
CA GLY A 42 2.01 -16.40 6.46
C GLY A 42 0.96 -15.48 7.09
N ILE A 43 -0.30 -15.86 6.93
CA ILE A 43 -1.44 -15.11 7.45
C ILE A 43 -2.23 -15.95 8.43
N ASN A 44 -2.45 -15.41 9.63
CA ASN A 44 -3.27 -16.02 10.67
C ASN A 44 -3.68 -14.99 11.73
N SER A 45 -4.54 -15.38 12.64
CA SER A 45 -5.05 -14.47 13.68
C SER A 45 -3.97 -13.89 14.61
N THR A 46 -2.86 -14.57 14.80
CA THR A 46 -1.73 -14.04 15.59
C THR A 46 -1.06 -12.88 14.88
N ILE A 47 -0.73 -13.04 13.60
CA ILE A 47 -0.14 -11.98 12.77
C ILE A 47 -1.07 -10.76 12.71
N ILE A 48 -2.39 -10.97 12.56
CA ILE A 48 -3.37 -9.87 12.57
C ILE A 48 -3.37 -9.10 13.90
N LYS A 49 -3.31 -9.82 15.02
CA LYS A 49 -3.25 -9.19 16.35
C LYS A 49 -1.92 -8.45 16.56
N ASP A 50 -0.82 -8.99 16.05
CA ASP A 50 0.49 -8.33 16.12
C ASP A 50 0.52 -7.04 15.31
N ILE A 51 -0.07 -7.01 14.11
CA ILE A 51 -0.24 -5.79 13.31
C ILE A 51 -1.03 -4.75 14.11
N SER A 52 -2.21 -5.12 14.59
CA SER A 52 -3.09 -4.23 15.35
C SER A 52 -2.40 -3.69 16.62
N TRP A 53 -1.65 -4.53 17.33
CA TRP A 53 -0.88 -4.13 18.50
C TRP A 53 0.23 -3.12 18.16
N ASN A 54 1.06 -3.42 17.15
CA ASN A 54 2.15 -2.54 16.73
C ASN A 54 1.65 -1.15 16.27
N LYS A 55 0.43 -1.10 15.72
CA LYS A 55 -0.21 0.12 15.25
C LYS A 55 -1.04 0.84 16.32
N SER A 56 -1.17 0.25 17.53
CA SER A 56 -2.00 0.79 18.62
C SER A 56 -3.43 1.11 18.18
N GLU A 57 -4.02 0.21 17.40
CA GLU A 57 -5.35 0.39 16.83
C GLU A 57 -6.49 0.28 17.85
N PRO A 58 -7.62 0.98 17.64
CA PRO A 58 -8.82 0.78 18.42
C PRO A 58 -9.41 -0.63 18.21
N GLU A 59 -10.14 -1.11 19.19
CA GLU A 59 -10.68 -2.49 19.22
C GLU A 59 -11.52 -2.83 17.98
N TRP A 60 -12.37 -1.90 17.53
CA TRP A 60 -13.23 -2.12 16.37
C TRP A 60 -12.44 -2.38 15.08
N MET A 61 -11.25 -1.76 14.92
CA MET A 61 -10.39 -2.01 13.77
C MET A 61 -9.76 -3.39 13.83
N ARG A 62 -9.29 -3.81 15.01
CA ARG A 62 -8.81 -5.18 15.22
C ARG A 62 -9.90 -6.22 14.91
N ASP A 63 -11.12 -5.97 15.35
CA ASP A 63 -12.25 -6.87 15.12
C ASP A 63 -12.62 -6.93 13.62
N LEU A 64 -12.59 -5.79 12.91
CA LEU A 64 -12.76 -5.73 11.47
C LEU A 64 -11.68 -6.54 10.73
N ARG A 65 -10.43 -6.46 11.17
CA ARG A 65 -9.33 -7.26 10.62
C ARG A 65 -9.56 -8.75 10.79
N LEU A 66 -9.96 -9.17 11.98
CA LEU A 66 -10.21 -10.58 12.28
C LEU A 66 -11.43 -11.14 11.53
N ASP A 67 -12.49 -10.35 11.37
CA ASP A 67 -13.62 -10.73 10.51
C ASP A 67 -13.21 -10.82 9.04
N SER A 68 -12.37 -9.88 8.58
CA SER A 68 -11.84 -9.89 7.22
C SER A 68 -10.95 -11.11 6.96
N LEU A 69 -10.16 -11.57 7.95
CA LEU A 69 -9.38 -12.80 7.84
C LEU A 69 -10.30 -14.01 7.61
N LYS A 70 -11.39 -14.16 8.37
CA LYS A 70 -12.36 -15.24 8.15
C LYS A 70 -12.95 -15.19 6.74
N ARG A 71 -13.31 -13.99 6.27
CA ARG A 71 -13.82 -13.81 4.90
C ARG A 71 -12.77 -14.18 3.85
N PHE A 72 -11.50 -13.89 4.09
CA PHE A 72 -10.41 -14.30 3.21
C PHE A 72 -10.28 -15.82 3.14
N GLU A 73 -10.33 -16.50 4.28
CA GLU A 73 -10.26 -17.96 4.37
C GLU A 73 -11.44 -18.63 3.63
N ASP A 74 -12.65 -18.13 3.84
CA ASP A 74 -13.89 -18.69 3.27
C ASP A 74 -14.06 -18.41 1.76
N LYS A 75 -13.52 -17.31 1.24
CA LYS A 75 -13.71 -16.91 -0.15
C LYS A 75 -12.84 -17.72 -1.11
N PRO A 76 -13.41 -18.23 -2.22
CA PRO A 76 -12.64 -18.87 -3.27
C PRO A 76 -11.76 -17.85 -4.00
N MET A 77 -10.70 -18.35 -4.66
CA MET A 77 -9.92 -17.54 -5.60
C MET A 77 -10.81 -17.10 -6.77
N LEU A 78 -10.55 -15.90 -7.28
CA LEU A 78 -11.30 -15.32 -8.38
C LEU A 78 -11.04 -16.10 -9.70
N PRO A 79 -12.08 -16.63 -10.38
CA PRO A 79 -11.89 -17.49 -11.55
C PRO A 79 -11.19 -16.79 -12.74
N TRP A 80 -11.38 -15.48 -12.88
CA TRP A 80 -10.78 -14.68 -13.94
C TRP A 80 -9.32 -14.31 -13.66
N PHE A 81 -8.92 -14.30 -12.39
CA PHE A 81 -7.56 -14.00 -11.95
C PHE A 81 -6.62 -15.20 -12.21
N ALA A 82 -7.12 -16.41 -12.00
CA ALA A 82 -6.30 -17.63 -11.98
C ALA A 82 -5.84 -18.15 -13.36
N LYS A 83 -6.43 -17.70 -14.47
CA LYS A 83 -6.15 -18.31 -15.78
C LYS A 83 -4.72 -18.13 -16.31
N ASN A 84 -4.03 -17.07 -15.89
CA ASN A 84 -2.70 -16.72 -16.41
C ASN A 84 -1.71 -16.24 -15.32
N MET A 85 -2.05 -16.41 -14.04
CA MET A 85 -1.20 -16.02 -12.93
C MET A 85 -0.68 -17.28 -12.22
N PRO A 86 0.57 -17.27 -11.74
CA PRO A 86 1.07 -18.36 -10.92
C PRO A 86 0.24 -18.47 -9.63
N ASP A 87 0.19 -19.66 -9.06
CA ASP A 87 -0.43 -19.87 -7.76
C ASP A 87 0.28 -19.01 -6.70
N ILE A 88 -0.54 -18.27 -5.94
CA ILE A 88 -0.06 -17.43 -4.85
C ILE A 88 0.05 -18.29 -3.60
N ASN A 89 1.26 -18.45 -3.07
CA ASN A 89 1.47 -19.05 -1.78
C ASN A 89 1.33 -17.99 -0.68
N PHE A 90 0.15 -17.88 -0.11
CA PHE A 90 -0.14 -16.91 0.96
C PHE A 90 0.64 -17.18 2.27
N ASP A 91 1.20 -18.37 2.45
CA ASP A 91 2.02 -18.71 3.62
C ASP A 91 3.48 -18.30 3.46
N ASP A 92 3.91 -17.87 2.26
CA ASP A 92 5.29 -17.44 1.98
C ASP A 92 5.43 -15.92 1.81
N ILE A 93 4.54 -15.14 2.40
CA ILE A 93 4.52 -13.67 2.33
C ILE A 93 4.71 -13.08 3.72
N PHE A 94 5.56 -12.06 3.84
CA PHE A 94 5.57 -11.17 4.99
C PHE A 94 4.47 -10.11 4.82
N TYR A 95 3.50 -10.12 5.71
CA TYR A 95 2.35 -9.22 5.65
C TYR A 95 2.55 -7.91 6.39
N TYR A 96 3.63 -7.81 7.16
CA TYR A 96 3.96 -6.60 7.89
C TYR A 96 5.47 -6.53 8.15
N ILE A 97 6.06 -5.37 7.91
CA ILE A 97 7.45 -5.04 8.24
C ILE A 97 7.46 -3.61 8.76
N LYS A 98 7.94 -3.43 10.00
CA LYS A 98 8.14 -2.11 10.62
C LYS A 98 9.59 -1.68 10.47
N PRO A 99 9.90 -0.75 9.55
CA PRO A 99 11.27 -0.37 9.27
C PRO A 99 11.87 0.59 10.31
N ILE A 100 11.05 1.46 10.91
CA ILE A 100 11.46 2.44 11.91
C ILE A 100 10.47 2.49 13.08
N GLU A 101 10.92 3.01 14.23
CA GLU A 101 10.06 3.13 15.42
C GLU A 101 8.99 4.19 15.28
N LYS A 102 9.33 5.35 14.70
CA LYS A 102 8.43 6.49 14.56
C LYS A 102 8.62 7.19 13.23
N GLN A 103 7.52 7.64 12.65
CA GLN A 103 7.49 8.54 11.50
C GLN A 103 8.22 9.85 11.83
N VAL A 104 8.88 10.43 10.83
CA VAL A 104 9.57 11.72 10.94
C VAL A 104 8.95 12.76 10.00
N SER A 105 9.03 14.04 10.38
CA SER A 105 8.58 15.19 9.57
C SER A 105 9.75 15.98 8.96
N GLU A 106 10.97 15.67 9.37
CA GLU A 106 12.17 16.28 8.83
C GLU A 106 12.99 15.25 8.07
N TRP A 107 13.38 15.61 6.85
CA TRP A 107 14.10 14.74 5.93
C TRP A 107 15.42 14.22 6.50
N ASP A 108 16.11 15.07 7.25
CA ASP A 108 17.42 14.73 7.83
C ASP A 108 17.37 13.70 8.96
N LEU A 109 16.18 13.44 9.51
CA LEU A 109 15.96 12.43 10.54
C LEU A 109 15.71 11.01 9.98
N LEU A 110 15.54 10.87 8.65
CA LEU A 110 15.41 9.56 8.01
C LEU A 110 16.73 8.77 8.12
N PRO A 111 16.65 7.42 8.28
CA PRO A 111 17.81 6.55 8.11
C PRO A 111 18.47 6.77 6.74
N THR A 112 19.81 6.70 6.70
CA THR A 112 20.61 7.04 5.51
C THR A 112 20.19 6.23 4.26
N GLU A 113 19.91 4.96 4.42
CA GLU A 113 19.49 4.08 3.33
C GLU A 113 18.16 4.53 2.71
N MET A 114 17.17 4.85 3.55
CA MET A 114 15.87 5.33 3.11
C MET A 114 16.00 6.71 2.45
N LYS A 115 16.78 7.62 3.07
CA LYS A 115 17.06 8.95 2.53
C LYS A 115 17.66 8.84 1.13
N THR A 116 18.71 8.04 0.97
CA THR A 116 19.37 7.81 -0.33
C THR A 116 18.41 7.25 -1.38
N THR A 117 17.52 6.35 -0.98
CA THR A 117 16.50 5.78 -1.87
C THR A 117 15.56 6.85 -2.39
N TYR A 118 15.01 7.67 -1.51
CA TYR A 118 14.06 8.72 -1.88
C TYR A 118 14.76 9.89 -2.62
N GLU A 119 16.02 10.19 -2.33
CA GLU A 119 16.84 11.15 -3.08
C GLU A 119 17.04 10.70 -4.53
N LYS A 120 17.33 9.42 -4.76
CA LYS A 120 17.41 8.85 -6.12
C LYS A 120 16.10 8.99 -6.91
N LEU A 121 14.96 9.01 -6.20
CA LEU A 121 13.63 9.23 -6.78
C LEU A 121 13.27 10.72 -6.97
N GLY A 122 14.13 11.65 -6.52
CA GLY A 122 13.94 13.09 -6.66
C GLY A 122 12.84 13.67 -5.76
N ILE A 123 12.44 12.97 -4.69
CA ILE A 123 11.34 13.39 -3.81
C ILE A 123 11.60 14.72 -3.12
N PRO A 124 12.78 14.99 -2.51
CA PRO A 124 13.03 16.27 -1.83
C PRO A 124 12.91 17.48 -2.75
N GLU A 125 13.36 17.36 -4.00
CA GLU A 125 13.27 18.44 -4.97
C GLU A 125 11.81 18.68 -5.42
N ALA A 126 11.05 17.61 -5.64
CA ALA A 126 9.64 17.68 -6.00
C ALA A 126 8.80 18.29 -4.88
N GLU A 127 9.07 17.90 -3.62
CA GLU A 127 8.40 18.46 -2.44
C GLU A 127 8.52 19.98 -2.36
N GLN A 128 9.74 20.49 -2.50
CA GLN A 128 10.02 21.91 -2.38
C GLN A 128 9.35 22.76 -3.46
N LYS A 129 9.19 22.23 -4.67
CA LYS A 129 8.79 23.00 -5.86
C LYS A 129 7.33 22.82 -6.25
N TYR A 130 6.76 21.64 -6.07
CA TYR A 130 5.54 21.26 -6.77
C TYR A 130 4.43 20.67 -5.92
N LEU A 131 4.66 20.36 -4.63
CA LEU A 131 3.74 19.61 -3.81
C LEU A 131 3.18 20.45 -2.65
N SER A 132 1.88 20.24 -2.37
CA SER A 132 1.22 20.75 -1.17
C SER A 132 1.43 19.88 0.06
N GLY A 133 1.76 18.62 -0.15
CA GLY A 133 2.07 17.67 0.90
C GLY A 133 2.68 16.39 0.32
N VAL A 134 3.49 15.73 1.09
CA VAL A 134 4.16 14.48 0.71
C VAL A 134 4.11 13.46 1.84
N THR A 135 3.90 12.22 1.44
CA THR A 135 3.99 11.05 2.32
C THR A 135 4.90 10.02 1.65
N ALA A 136 5.84 9.48 2.39
CA ALA A 136 6.69 8.41 1.90
C ALA A 136 6.56 7.19 2.79
N GLN A 137 6.15 6.08 2.18
CA GLN A 137 6.01 4.78 2.82
C GLN A 137 7.18 3.88 2.41
N TYR A 138 7.79 3.24 3.40
CA TYR A 138 8.81 2.23 3.21
C TYR A 138 8.36 0.96 3.91
N GLU A 139 8.30 -0.17 3.18
CA GLU A 139 7.68 -1.41 3.64
C GLU A 139 6.21 -1.20 4.06
N SER A 140 5.88 -1.55 5.30
CA SER A 140 4.52 -1.48 5.82
C SER A 140 4.18 -0.18 6.56
N GLU A 141 5.11 0.77 6.67
CA GLU A 141 4.92 1.97 7.47
C GLU A 141 5.20 3.24 6.67
N VAL A 142 4.45 4.31 6.96
CA VAL A 142 4.79 5.64 6.53
C VAL A 142 5.96 6.15 7.40
N VAL A 143 7.08 6.44 6.75
CA VAL A 143 8.33 6.82 7.42
C VAL A 143 8.56 8.32 7.41
N TYR A 144 8.00 9.03 6.44
CA TYR A 144 8.11 10.47 6.30
C TYR A 144 6.79 11.09 5.89
N HIS A 145 6.44 12.21 6.51
CA HIS A 145 5.24 12.98 6.18
C HIS A 145 5.48 14.47 6.41
N LYS A 146 5.01 15.29 5.48
CA LYS A 146 5.03 16.74 5.59
C LYS A 146 3.93 17.39 4.79
N ASN A 147 3.26 18.35 5.39
CA ASN A 147 2.27 19.21 4.76
C ASN A 147 2.74 20.67 4.72
N ARG A 148 2.13 21.43 3.84
CA ARG A 148 2.23 22.89 3.87
C ARG A 148 1.23 23.46 4.88
N GLU A 149 1.67 24.46 5.62
CA GLU A 149 0.86 25.13 6.65
C GLU A 149 -0.43 25.76 6.05
N ASP A 150 -0.33 26.36 4.86
CA ASP A 150 -1.47 26.97 4.17
C ASP A 150 -2.57 25.97 3.79
N LEU A 151 -2.25 24.70 3.68
CA LEU A 151 -3.20 23.62 3.45
C LEU A 151 -3.94 23.25 4.75
N GLU A 152 -3.20 23.15 5.83
CA GLU A 152 -3.74 22.85 7.16
C GLU A 152 -4.64 23.98 7.67
N GLU A 153 -4.27 25.25 7.45
CA GLU A 153 -5.09 26.41 7.79
C GLU A 153 -6.45 26.42 7.09
N GLN A 154 -6.56 25.79 5.92
CA GLN A 154 -7.82 25.61 5.20
C GLN A 154 -8.66 24.43 5.72
N GLY A 155 -8.16 23.71 6.73
CA GLY A 155 -8.80 22.52 7.29
C GLY A 155 -8.67 21.26 6.43
N VAL A 156 -7.77 21.26 5.46
CA VAL A 156 -7.42 20.04 4.71
C VAL A 156 -6.58 19.14 5.60
N ILE A 157 -6.96 17.88 5.67
CA ILE A 157 -6.19 16.86 6.37
C ILE A 157 -5.53 15.97 5.33
N PHE A 158 -4.22 15.84 5.41
CA PHE A 158 -3.46 14.85 4.68
C PHE A 158 -2.48 14.21 5.65
N CYS A 159 -2.66 12.95 5.95
CA CYS A 159 -1.81 12.17 6.84
C CYS A 159 -1.81 10.70 6.42
N ASP A 160 -1.04 9.87 7.10
CA ASP A 160 -1.16 8.43 6.95
C ASP A 160 -2.44 7.89 7.60
N MET A 161 -2.87 6.70 7.15
CA MET A 161 -4.11 6.09 7.64
C MET A 161 -4.04 5.69 9.12
N ASP A 162 -2.85 5.40 9.65
CA ASP A 162 -2.69 5.02 11.05
C ASP A 162 -2.86 6.24 11.97
N THR A 163 -2.33 7.39 11.54
CA THR A 163 -2.57 8.68 12.21
C THR A 163 -4.05 9.07 12.11
N ALA A 164 -4.65 8.95 10.92
CA ALA A 164 -6.08 9.25 10.75
C ALA A 164 -6.97 8.37 11.65
N LEU A 165 -6.62 7.11 11.81
CA LEU A 165 -7.36 6.19 12.67
C LEU A 165 -7.32 6.60 14.15
N ARG A 166 -6.22 7.20 14.61
CA ARG A 166 -6.06 7.69 15.98
C ARG A 166 -6.67 9.08 16.20
N GLU A 167 -6.47 9.99 15.26
CA GLU A 167 -6.80 11.41 15.44
C GLU A 167 -8.14 11.81 14.82
N HIS A 168 -8.62 11.04 13.84
CA HIS A 168 -9.86 11.28 13.09
C HIS A 168 -10.74 10.01 13.05
N GLU A 169 -10.76 9.24 14.15
CA GLU A 169 -11.40 7.93 14.26
C GLU A 169 -12.84 7.92 13.72
N GLU A 170 -13.66 8.90 14.10
CA GLU A 170 -15.06 8.97 13.71
C GLU A 170 -15.25 9.07 12.19
N VAL A 171 -14.39 9.83 11.51
CA VAL A 171 -14.42 9.97 10.06
C VAL A 171 -13.96 8.67 9.40
N VAL A 172 -12.86 8.12 9.88
CA VAL A 172 -12.34 6.84 9.37
C VAL A 172 -13.39 5.74 9.54
N LYS A 173 -13.96 5.59 10.72
CA LYS A 173 -14.98 4.57 11.03
C LYS A 173 -16.22 4.68 10.14
N LYS A 174 -16.60 5.91 9.78
CA LYS A 174 -17.75 6.16 8.90
C LYS A 174 -17.52 5.73 7.46
N TYR A 175 -16.32 5.92 6.93
CA TYR A 175 -16.05 5.75 5.50
C TYR A 175 -15.14 4.56 5.15
N PHE A 176 -14.40 4.02 6.12
CA PHE A 176 -13.47 2.92 5.88
C PHE A 176 -14.20 1.67 5.36
N GLY A 177 -13.75 1.16 4.22
CA GLY A 177 -14.34 -0.04 3.62
C GLY A 177 -15.74 0.14 3.00
N THR A 178 -16.24 1.37 2.84
CA THR A 178 -17.56 1.61 2.24
C THR A 178 -17.56 1.51 0.71
N VAL A 179 -16.45 1.83 0.05
CA VAL A 179 -16.31 1.72 -1.41
C VAL A 179 -15.88 0.32 -1.82
N ILE A 180 -14.85 -0.21 -1.16
CA ILE A 180 -14.37 -1.59 -1.36
C ILE A 180 -14.46 -2.31 -0.01
N PRO A 181 -15.59 -2.98 0.28
CA PRO A 181 -15.79 -3.66 1.55
C PRO A 181 -15.02 -5.01 1.60
N PRO A 182 -14.72 -5.53 2.80
CA PRO A 182 -14.11 -6.85 2.95
C PRO A 182 -14.91 -8.00 2.32
N SER A 183 -16.20 -7.76 2.10
CA SER A 183 -17.12 -8.73 1.48
C SER A 183 -17.01 -8.79 -0.05
N ASP A 184 -16.32 -7.85 -0.70
CA ASP A 184 -16.29 -7.78 -2.16
C ASP A 184 -15.64 -9.04 -2.77
N ASN A 185 -14.37 -9.29 -2.51
CA ASN A 185 -13.65 -10.44 -3.04
C ASN A 185 -12.54 -10.93 -2.08
N LYS A 186 -11.86 -12.03 -2.44
CA LYS A 186 -10.80 -12.62 -1.61
C LYS A 186 -9.65 -11.62 -1.33
N PHE A 187 -9.22 -10.83 -2.31
CA PHE A 187 -8.14 -9.86 -2.14
C PHE A 187 -8.58 -8.62 -1.36
N ALA A 188 -9.83 -8.19 -1.48
CA ALA A 188 -10.39 -7.13 -0.65
C ALA A 188 -10.46 -7.56 0.82
N ALA A 189 -10.83 -8.81 1.07
CA ALA A 189 -10.80 -9.39 2.41
C ALA A 189 -9.36 -9.49 2.95
N LEU A 190 -8.41 -9.97 2.14
CA LEU A 190 -6.99 -10.02 2.50
C LEU A 190 -6.46 -8.63 2.85
N ASN A 191 -6.62 -7.65 1.96
CA ASN A 191 -6.19 -6.29 2.22
C ASN A 191 -6.82 -5.74 3.50
N SER A 192 -8.12 -5.93 3.71
CA SER A 192 -8.79 -5.45 4.91
C SER A 192 -8.30 -6.11 6.21
N SER A 193 -7.73 -7.31 6.13
CA SER A 193 -7.18 -8.00 7.30
C SER A 193 -5.75 -7.57 7.64
N VAL A 194 -4.91 -7.25 6.64
CA VAL A 194 -3.46 -7.00 6.83
C VAL A 194 -3.00 -5.60 6.45
N TRP A 195 -3.89 -4.70 6.05
CA TRP A 195 -3.48 -3.37 5.58
C TRP A 195 -2.56 -2.64 6.56
N SER A 196 -1.63 -1.90 6.03
CA SER A 196 -0.65 -1.09 6.74
C SER A 196 -0.27 0.11 5.92
N GLY A 197 -0.20 1.30 6.56
CA GLY A 197 0.08 2.54 5.85
C GLY A 197 -1.05 2.96 4.91
N GLY A 198 -0.69 3.68 3.86
CA GLY A 198 -1.64 4.34 2.98
C GLY A 198 -1.92 5.77 3.40
N SER A 199 -2.76 6.47 2.65
CA SER A 199 -3.00 7.90 2.81
C SER A 199 -4.43 8.19 3.22
N PHE A 200 -4.60 9.15 4.11
CA PHE A 200 -5.88 9.76 4.44
C PHE A 200 -5.90 11.21 3.93
N VAL A 201 -6.91 11.53 3.12
CA VAL A 201 -7.12 12.87 2.62
C VAL A 201 -8.55 13.30 2.92
N TYR A 202 -8.71 14.42 3.59
CA TYR A 202 -10.00 15.07 3.79
C TYR A 202 -9.92 16.52 3.30
N VAL A 203 -10.77 16.89 2.36
CA VAL A 203 -10.90 18.25 1.85
C VAL A 203 -12.26 18.79 2.27
N PRO A 204 -12.32 19.87 3.08
CA PRO A 204 -13.59 20.44 3.50
C PRO A 204 -14.43 20.98 2.32
N PRO A 205 -15.75 21.04 2.46
CA PRO A 205 -16.61 21.62 1.43
C PRO A 205 -16.19 23.05 1.04
N GLY A 206 -16.07 23.29 -0.27
CA GLY A 206 -15.71 24.61 -0.82
C GLY A 206 -14.20 24.90 -0.84
N VAL A 207 -13.36 24.05 -0.28
CA VAL A 207 -11.91 24.19 -0.34
C VAL A 207 -11.38 23.61 -1.64
N LYS A 208 -10.39 24.30 -2.24
CA LYS A 208 -9.71 23.87 -3.45
C LYS A 208 -8.21 23.72 -3.19
N VAL A 209 -7.70 22.50 -3.27
CA VAL A 209 -6.28 22.22 -3.18
C VAL A 209 -5.61 22.59 -4.51
N ALA A 210 -4.74 23.59 -4.50
CA ALA A 210 -4.16 24.17 -5.72
C ALA A 210 -2.99 23.34 -6.28
N MET A 211 -2.20 22.71 -5.42
CA MET A 211 -1.06 21.86 -5.80
C MET A 211 -1.29 20.41 -5.40
N PRO A 212 -0.73 19.45 -6.13
CA PRO A 212 -0.95 18.04 -5.84
C PRO A 212 -0.44 17.61 -4.46
N LEU A 213 -1.12 16.62 -3.88
CA LEU A 213 -0.65 15.80 -2.78
C LEU A 213 -0.01 14.54 -3.37
N GLN A 214 1.10 14.09 -2.80
CA GLN A 214 1.84 12.96 -3.35
C GLN A 214 2.14 11.93 -2.26
N ALA A 215 1.88 10.66 -2.57
CA ALA A 215 2.31 9.54 -1.76
C ALA A 215 3.29 8.66 -2.55
N TYR A 216 4.37 8.26 -1.91
CA TYR A 216 5.39 7.37 -2.47
C TYR A 216 5.41 6.07 -1.68
N PHE A 217 5.49 4.95 -2.40
CA PHE A 217 5.51 3.62 -1.82
C PHE A 217 6.75 2.86 -2.28
N ARG A 218 7.53 2.34 -1.35
CA ARG A 218 8.70 1.52 -1.61
C ARG A 218 8.60 0.18 -0.88
N ILE A 219 8.71 -0.91 -1.63
CA ILE A 219 8.95 -2.25 -1.11
C ILE A 219 10.41 -2.60 -1.37
N ASN A 220 11.12 -3.00 -0.33
CA ASN A 220 12.53 -3.36 -0.41
C ASN A 220 12.77 -4.83 -0.06
N SER A 221 12.03 -5.40 0.87
CA SER A 221 12.24 -6.77 1.35
C SER A 221 11.69 -7.82 0.39
N GLU A 222 12.48 -8.88 0.17
CA GLU A 222 12.04 -10.02 -0.62
C GLU A 222 10.87 -10.75 0.06
N SER A 223 9.93 -11.25 -0.75
CA SER A 223 8.69 -11.89 -0.28
C SER A 223 7.81 -11.02 0.63
N ALA A 224 7.99 -9.71 0.65
CA ALA A 224 7.11 -8.78 1.35
C ALA A 224 5.95 -8.34 0.46
N GLY A 225 4.76 -8.27 1.03
CA GLY A 225 3.59 -7.64 0.43
C GLY A 225 3.41 -6.22 0.97
N GLN A 226 3.02 -5.29 0.10
CA GLN A 226 2.58 -3.97 0.50
C GLN A 226 1.06 -3.90 0.39
N PHE A 227 0.39 -3.69 1.51
CA PHE A 227 -1.07 -3.74 1.66
C PHE A 227 -1.57 -2.40 2.18
N GLU A 228 -1.39 -1.37 1.42
CA GLU A 228 -1.80 -0.03 1.81
C GLU A 228 -3.34 0.16 1.70
N ARG A 229 -3.87 1.13 2.44
CA ARG A 229 -5.27 1.54 2.37
C ARG A 229 -5.36 3.05 2.28
N THR A 230 -5.85 3.56 1.16
CA THR A 230 -6.04 5.00 0.94
C THR A 230 -7.51 5.36 1.07
N LEU A 231 -7.81 6.43 1.81
CA LEU A 231 -9.15 7.00 1.97
C LEU A 231 -9.12 8.49 1.62
N ILE A 232 -9.84 8.85 0.57
CA ILE A 232 -9.96 10.24 0.10
C ILE A 232 -11.41 10.67 0.22
N ILE A 233 -11.64 11.80 0.90
CA ILE A 233 -12.95 12.41 1.11
C ILE A 233 -12.84 13.87 0.62
N ALA A 234 -13.64 14.22 -0.41
CA ALA A 234 -13.67 15.56 -1.01
C ALA A 234 -15.10 15.97 -1.38
#